data_2858e04092fe0dabb536c86229bcdebd
#
_entry.id   2858e04092fe0dabb536c86229bcdebd
#
_cell.length_a   1.000
_cell.length_b   1.000
_cell.length_c   1.000
_cell.angle_alpha   90.00
_cell.angle_beta   90.00
_cell.angle_gamma   90.00
#
_symmetry.space_group_name_H-M   'P 1'
#
loop_
_entity.id
_entity.type
_entity.pdbx_description
1 polymer ?
#
loop_
_entity_poly.entity_id
_entity_poly.type
_entity_poly.pdbx_seq_one_letter_code
_entity_poly.pdbx_strand_id
1 'polypeptide(L)'
;MKIGNALQGAGVGLALMLAATTAGQSADLGAKDEPIKLAMLEWTGAHVSTHIAGQLLEKLGYKVEYVTAGNFPQFSGLADGSLSASVEIWLNNVGDIYPKVLAAKQIEDIGKLDLKTQEGWIYPKFMEKVCPGLPDWNALNKPGCVQALATPETAPNGRFLDYPSDWGSRAATILADNNMPYTAVPSGSEGALVAELEAAEAAKTPLIMMFWGPHYALAENDVGWVTMPPCKQQTNDHCITPPDVDKIVWSGFGAKWPAAYTFLKTFKMDATEQQKLMLAVDKQGKDLDAVVKEWIDKNEAVWKPWVDGAKG
;
A
#
# COMPACT_ATOMS: atom_id res chain seq x y z
N MET A 1 64.61 53.02 -56.12
CA MET A 1 63.85 54.31 -55.97
C MET A 1 62.36 54.01 -55.89
N LYS A 2 61.68 54.51 -54.90
CA LYS A 2 60.26 54.37 -54.50
C LYS A 2 59.91 53.31 -53.56
N ILE A 3 59.68 53.76 -52.38
CA ILE A 3 59.17 53.18 -51.15
C ILE A 3 57.65 53.06 -51.28
N GLY A 4 57.10 51.89 -50.82
CA GLY A 4 55.66 51.67 -50.71
C GLY A 4 55.33 51.07 -49.35
N ASN A 5 54.71 51.91 -48.51
CA ASN A 5 54.26 51.48 -47.15
C ASN A 5 53.05 50.57 -47.26
N ALA A 6 53.10 49.45 -46.51
CA ALA A 6 51.95 48.65 -46.27
C ALA A 6 51.42 48.87 -44.83
N LEU A 7 50.21 49.41 -44.72
CA LEU A 7 49.47 49.51 -43.44
C LEU A 7 48.95 48.14 -43.06
N GLN A 8 49.30 47.73 -41.89
CA GLN A 8 48.64 46.57 -41.21
C GLN A 8 47.42 47.06 -40.45
N GLY A 9 46.25 46.60 -40.89
CA GLY A 9 44.99 46.84 -40.20
C GLY A 9 44.76 45.64 -39.17
N ALA A 10 44.77 46.01 -37.92
CA ALA A 10 44.39 45.06 -36.85
C ALA A 10 42.86 45.00 -36.75
N GLY A 11 42.30 43.87 -37.18
CA GLY A 11 40.88 43.58 -36.99
C GLY A 11 40.63 42.98 -35.58
N VAL A 12 39.96 43.74 -34.72
CA VAL A 12 39.48 43.28 -33.43
C VAL A 12 38.19 42.49 -33.67
N GLY A 13 38.29 41.15 -33.64
CA GLY A 13 37.16 40.29 -33.70
C GLY A 13 36.43 40.25 -32.33
N LEU A 14 35.26 40.87 -32.25
CA LEU A 14 34.37 40.82 -31.09
C LEU A 14 33.65 39.46 -31.10
N ALA A 15 34.12 38.49 -30.34
CA ALA A 15 33.42 37.20 -30.12
C ALA A 15 32.23 37.42 -29.17
N LEU A 16 31.03 37.50 -29.73
CA LEU A 16 29.81 37.40 -28.94
C LEU A 16 29.67 35.97 -28.43
N MET A 17 29.96 35.74 -27.15
CA MET A 17 29.52 34.54 -26.45
C MET A 17 28.00 34.62 -26.24
N LEU A 18 27.22 33.88 -27.04
CA LEU A 18 25.85 33.55 -26.70
C LEU A 18 25.88 32.64 -25.48
N ALA A 19 25.61 33.17 -24.30
CA ALA A 19 25.24 32.38 -23.14
C ALA A 19 23.85 31.79 -23.44
N ALA A 20 23.81 30.53 -23.84
CA ALA A 20 22.58 29.74 -23.87
C ALA A 20 22.10 29.62 -22.43
N THR A 21 21.20 30.51 -22.01
CA THR A 21 20.41 30.28 -20.80
C THR A 21 19.53 29.05 -21.08
N THR A 22 19.88 27.91 -20.56
CA THR A 22 18.96 26.80 -20.41
C THR A 22 17.85 27.27 -19.48
N ALA A 23 16.76 27.79 -20.08
CA ALA A 23 15.53 27.99 -19.34
C ALA A 23 15.15 26.59 -18.79
N GLY A 24 15.35 26.39 -17.50
CA GLY A 24 14.86 25.22 -16.82
C GLY A 24 13.35 25.16 -17.10
N GLN A 25 12.91 24.10 -17.75
CA GLN A 25 11.51 23.88 -18.07
C GLN A 25 10.80 23.74 -16.73
N SER A 26 9.96 24.70 -16.34
CA SER A 26 9.16 24.57 -15.13
C SER A 26 8.16 23.44 -15.33
N ALA A 27 7.99 22.58 -14.31
CA ALA A 27 7.02 21.52 -14.34
C ALA A 27 5.65 22.02 -14.79
N ASP A 28 5.02 21.29 -15.69
CA ASP A 28 3.60 21.50 -15.98
C ASP A 28 2.76 20.94 -14.83
N LEU A 29 2.28 21.83 -13.98
CA LEU A 29 1.44 21.47 -12.84
C LEU A 29 -0.03 21.27 -13.22
N GLY A 30 -0.44 21.72 -14.43
CA GLY A 30 -1.84 21.65 -14.85
C GLY A 30 -2.78 22.40 -13.88
N ALA A 31 -3.85 21.75 -13.47
CA ALA A 31 -4.89 22.33 -12.59
C ALA A 31 -4.47 22.37 -11.09
N LYS A 32 -3.30 22.92 -10.79
CA LYS A 32 -2.70 22.94 -9.44
C LYS A 32 -3.59 23.57 -8.35
N ASP A 33 -4.53 24.41 -8.72
CA ASP A 33 -5.43 25.10 -7.79
C ASP A 33 -6.64 24.24 -7.38
N GLU A 34 -6.91 23.18 -8.13
CA GLU A 34 -7.91 22.18 -7.77
C GLU A 34 -7.27 21.06 -6.92
N PRO A 35 -7.91 20.63 -5.82
CA PRO A 35 -7.30 19.64 -4.94
C PRO A 35 -7.22 18.26 -5.59
N ILE A 36 -6.09 17.59 -5.38
CA ILE A 36 -5.93 16.17 -5.66
C ILE A 36 -6.53 15.40 -4.47
N LYS A 37 -7.60 14.66 -4.71
CA LYS A 37 -8.31 13.89 -3.69
C LYS A 37 -7.75 12.49 -3.61
N LEU A 38 -7.01 12.21 -2.54
CA LEU A 38 -6.41 10.90 -2.29
C LEU A 38 -7.34 10.05 -1.42
N ALA A 39 -7.56 8.81 -1.83
CA ALA A 39 -8.34 7.86 -1.05
C ALA A 39 -7.58 7.47 0.23
N MET A 40 -8.21 7.66 1.39
CA MET A 40 -7.75 7.19 2.69
C MET A 40 -8.49 5.91 3.02
N LEU A 41 -7.82 4.77 2.87
CA LEU A 41 -8.35 3.45 3.18
C LEU A 41 -8.34 3.20 4.70
N GLU A 42 -8.75 2.02 5.13
CA GLU A 42 -9.10 1.78 6.54
C GLU A 42 -7.94 1.24 7.39
N TRP A 43 -6.78 0.95 6.80
CA TRP A 43 -5.62 0.43 7.52
C TRP A 43 -4.46 1.42 7.54
N THR A 44 -3.70 1.39 8.62
CA THR A 44 -2.64 2.37 8.91
C THR A 44 -1.52 2.34 7.87
N GLY A 45 -1.19 1.19 7.28
CA GLY A 45 -0.22 1.12 6.19
C GLY A 45 -0.60 2.01 5.01
N ALA A 46 -1.89 1.96 4.59
CA ALA A 46 -2.39 2.85 3.54
C ALA A 46 -2.40 4.32 3.96
N HIS A 47 -2.71 4.61 5.23
CA HIS A 47 -2.63 5.98 5.74
C HIS A 47 -1.21 6.54 5.60
N VAL A 48 -0.19 5.78 6.02
CA VAL A 48 1.22 6.15 5.90
C VAL A 48 1.60 6.42 4.44
N SER A 49 1.31 5.49 3.54
CA SER A 49 1.63 5.62 2.11
C SER A 49 0.93 6.82 1.48
N THR A 50 -0.35 7.04 1.82
CA THR A 50 -1.16 8.14 1.28
C THR A 50 -0.69 9.49 1.78
N HIS A 51 -0.34 9.62 3.08
CA HIS A 51 0.17 10.87 3.63
C HIS A 51 1.58 11.20 3.14
N ILE A 52 2.47 10.21 2.92
CA ILE A 52 3.76 10.46 2.29
C ILE A 52 3.55 11.00 0.86
N ALA A 53 2.71 10.33 0.07
CA ALA A 53 2.40 10.80 -1.29
C ALA A 53 1.79 12.20 -1.29
N GLY A 54 0.82 12.44 -0.40
CA GLY A 54 0.14 13.73 -0.30
C GLY A 54 1.07 14.87 0.10
N GLN A 55 1.86 14.73 1.17
CA GLN A 55 2.81 15.77 1.59
C GLN A 55 3.90 16.04 0.54
N LEU A 56 4.29 15.02 -0.26
CA LEU A 56 5.21 15.22 -1.38
C LEU A 56 4.54 15.90 -2.59
N LEU A 57 3.25 15.65 -2.84
CA LEU A 57 2.46 16.41 -3.82
C LEU A 57 2.31 17.88 -3.40
N GLU A 58 2.15 18.17 -2.11
CA GLU A 58 2.15 19.54 -1.58
C GLU A 58 3.52 20.23 -1.76
N LYS A 59 4.63 19.48 -1.57
CA LYS A 59 5.98 19.99 -1.91
C LYS A 59 6.16 20.28 -3.41
N LEU A 60 5.42 19.60 -4.28
CA LEU A 60 5.37 19.91 -5.71
C LEU A 60 4.52 21.15 -6.03
N GLY A 61 3.70 21.64 -5.10
CA GLY A 61 2.86 22.81 -5.24
C GLY A 61 1.38 22.53 -5.50
N TYR A 62 0.93 21.30 -5.31
CA TYR A 62 -0.48 20.92 -5.40
C TYR A 62 -1.22 21.13 -4.08
N LYS A 63 -2.53 21.29 -4.16
CA LYS A 63 -3.42 21.13 -3.02
C LYS A 63 -3.82 19.65 -2.90
N VAL A 64 -3.83 19.13 -1.70
CA VAL A 64 -4.22 17.73 -1.43
C VAL A 64 -5.39 17.70 -0.47
N GLU A 65 -6.31 16.78 -0.70
CA GLU A 65 -7.43 16.47 0.17
C GLU A 65 -7.45 14.96 0.42
N TYR A 66 -7.47 14.57 1.70
CA TYR A 66 -7.57 13.17 2.09
C TYR A 66 -9.05 12.82 2.29
N VAL A 67 -9.54 11.84 1.54
CA VAL A 67 -10.95 11.46 1.54
C VAL A 67 -11.10 10.02 2.02
N THR A 68 -11.75 9.83 3.17
CA THR A 68 -12.03 8.48 3.68
C THR A 68 -12.84 7.68 2.67
N ALA A 69 -12.36 6.50 2.34
CA ALA A 69 -13.00 5.58 1.40
C ALA A 69 -12.78 4.13 1.86
N GLY A 70 -13.82 3.32 1.78
CA GLY A 70 -13.69 1.88 2.00
C GLY A 70 -13.02 1.18 0.83
N ASN A 71 -12.56 -0.06 1.06
CA ASN A 71 -11.80 -0.82 0.06
C ASN A 71 -12.52 -0.96 -1.29
N PHE A 72 -13.80 -1.30 -1.31
CA PHE A 72 -14.56 -1.39 -2.56
C PHE A 72 -15.16 -0.05 -3.03
N PRO A 73 -15.72 0.82 -2.17
CA PRO A 73 -16.28 2.10 -2.58
C PRO A 73 -15.32 3.03 -3.31
N GLN A 74 -14.00 2.96 -3.00
CA GLN A 74 -12.98 3.78 -3.67
C GLN A 74 -13.01 3.63 -5.21
N PHE A 75 -13.30 2.43 -5.72
CA PHE A 75 -13.31 2.21 -7.17
C PHE A 75 -14.44 2.97 -7.88
N SER A 76 -15.58 3.13 -7.23
CA SER A 76 -16.68 3.96 -7.76
C SER A 76 -16.30 5.44 -7.75
N GLY A 77 -15.69 5.92 -6.65
CA GLY A 77 -15.23 7.30 -6.55
C GLY A 77 -14.10 7.65 -7.53
N LEU A 78 -13.20 6.70 -7.81
CA LEU A 78 -12.18 6.86 -8.85
C LEU A 78 -12.80 6.81 -10.26
N ALA A 79 -13.78 5.94 -10.49
CA ALA A 79 -14.41 5.79 -11.79
C ALA A 79 -15.21 7.04 -12.22
N ASP A 80 -15.83 7.75 -11.28
CA ASP A 80 -16.61 8.98 -11.54
C ASP A 80 -15.79 10.27 -11.34
N GLY A 81 -14.53 10.18 -10.87
CA GLY A 81 -13.63 11.31 -10.64
C GLY A 81 -13.91 12.09 -9.35
N SER A 82 -14.75 11.60 -8.46
CA SER A 82 -14.95 12.18 -7.11
C SER A 82 -13.74 11.91 -6.21
N LEU A 83 -12.96 10.85 -6.48
CA LEU A 83 -11.60 10.60 -6.01
C LEU A 83 -10.61 10.78 -7.18
N SER A 84 -9.41 11.23 -6.87
CA SER A 84 -8.37 11.46 -7.89
C SER A 84 -7.39 10.30 -8.01
N ALA A 85 -6.94 9.75 -6.88
CA ALA A 85 -5.96 8.66 -6.82
C ALA A 85 -6.11 7.81 -5.55
N SER A 86 -5.65 6.57 -5.64
CA SER A 86 -5.39 5.69 -4.51
C SER A 86 -4.01 5.07 -4.69
N VAL A 87 -3.17 5.14 -3.66
CA VAL A 87 -1.74 4.81 -3.77
C VAL A 87 -1.38 3.45 -3.22
N GLU A 88 -2.33 2.73 -2.62
CA GLU A 88 -2.08 1.41 -2.03
C GLU A 88 -3.26 0.46 -2.28
N ILE A 89 -3.25 -0.21 -3.43
CA ILE A 89 -4.28 -1.16 -3.86
C ILE A 89 -3.73 -2.57 -3.80
N TRP A 90 -4.26 -3.37 -2.90
CA TRP A 90 -3.92 -4.80 -2.75
C TRP A 90 -4.74 -5.60 -3.77
N LEU A 91 -4.12 -5.95 -4.91
CA LEU A 91 -4.81 -6.51 -6.08
C LEU A 91 -5.51 -7.85 -5.85
N ASN A 92 -5.18 -8.55 -4.80
CA ASN A 92 -5.84 -9.78 -4.41
C ASN A 92 -7.16 -9.58 -3.63
N ASN A 93 -7.44 -8.34 -3.19
CA ASN A 93 -8.61 -7.98 -2.38
C ASN A 93 -9.52 -6.92 -3.04
N VAL A 94 -9.53 -6.85 -4.36
CA VAL A 94 -10.27 -5.80 -5.11
C VAL A 94 -11.62 -6.26 -5.67
N GLY A 95 -11.94 -7.55 -5.53
CA GLY A 95 -13.17 -8.14 -6.09
C GLY A 95 -13.32 -7.91 -7.59
N ASP A 96 -14.55 -8.06 -8.06
CA ASP A 96 -14.88 -7.90 -9.49
C ASP A 96 -14.98 -6.45 -9.95
N ILE A 97 -15.00 -5.48 -9.04
CA ILE A 97 -15.20 -4.07 -9.40
C ILE A 97 -13.98 -3.49 -10.09
N TYR A 98 -12.78 -3.79 -9.59
CA TYR A 98 -11.52 -3.29 -10.15
C TYR A 98 -11.34 -3.65 -11.64
N PRO A 99 -11.38 -4.94 -12.05
CA PRO A 99 -11.23 -5.28 -13.44
C PRO A 99 -12.33 -4.69 -14.34
N LYS A 100 -13.54 -4.48 -13.82
CA LYS A 100 -14.65 -3.85 -14.58
C LYS A 100 -14.37 -2.38 -14.88
N VAL A 101 -13.99 -1.59 -13.87
CA VAL A 101 -13.73 -0.14 -14.06
C VAL A 101 -12.43 0.09 -14.84
N LEU A 102 -11.44 -0.80 -14.71
CA LEU A 102 -10.20 -0.77 -15.50
C LEU A 102 -10.49 -1.07 -16.98
N ALA A 103 -11.25 -2.13 -17.29
CA ALA A 103 -11.66 -2.46 -18.65
C ALA A 103 -12.53 -1.37 -19.30
N ALA A 104 -13.36 -0.69 -18.50
CA ALA A 104 -14.14 0.47 -18.93
C ALA A 104 -13.31 1.74 -19.12
N LYS A 105 -12.00 1.70 -18.82
CA LYS A 105 -11.07 2.85 -18.89
C LYS A 105 -11.53 4.06 -18.04
N GLN A 106 -12.18 3.79 -16.92
CA GLN A 106 -12.59 4.82 -15.97
C GLN A 106 -11.47 5.13 -14.98
N ILE A 107 -10.59 4.18 -14.77
CA ILE A 107 -9.36 4.30 -13.98
C ILE A 107 -8.15 3.88 -14.81
N GLU A 108 -6.97 4.27 -14.35
CA GLU A 108 -5.68 3.84 -14.88
C GLU A 108 -4.84 3.24 -13.75
N ASP A 109 -4.30 2.05 -13.99
CA ASP A 109 -3.26 1.47 -13.16
C ASP A 109 -1.92 2.09 -13.59
N ILE A 110 -1.27 2.78 -12.67
CA ILE A 110 -0.01 3.49 -12.90
C ILE A 110 1.20 2.75 -12.34
N GLY A 111 1.03 1.47 -12.01
CA GLY A 111 2.09 0.55 -11.64
C GLY A 111 2.29 0.39 -10.14
N LYS A 112 3.21 -0.49 -9.82
CA LYS A 112 3.44 -0.99 -8.47
C LYS A 112 3.93 0.07 -7.49
N LEU A 113 3.46 -0.04 -6.25
CA LEU A 113 4.03 0.66 -5.09
C LEU A 113 5.40 0.09 -4.68
N ASP A 114 5.77 -1.08 -5.22
CA ASP A 114 6.97 -1.88 -4.89
C ASP A 114 7.04 -2.30 -3.41
N LEU A 115 5.91 -2.32 -2.73
CA LEU A 115 5.79 -2.81 -1.37
C LEU A 115 5.98 -4.33 -1.34
N LYS A 116 6.96 -4.80 -0.58
CA LYS A 116 7.13 -6.25 -0.35
C LYS A 116 6.09 -6.72 0.65
N THR A 117 5.18 -7.56 0.18
CA THR A 117 4.03 -8.01 0.93
C THR A 117 4.09 -9.47 1.28
N GLN A 118 3.36 -9.82 2.33
CA GLN A 118 2.98 -11.19 2.68
C GLN A 118 1.53 -11.15 3.15
N GLU A 119 0.75 -12.15 2.81
CA GLU A 119 -0.60 -12.32 3.33
C GLU A 119 -0.84 -13.81 3.58
N GLY A 120 -1.61 -14.13 4.60
CA GLY A 120 -1.88 -15.52 4.94
C GLY A 120 -2.49 -15.69 6.31
N TRP A 121 -2.48 -16.91 6.77
CA TRP A 121 -2.95 -17.27 8.09
C TRP A 121 -1.80 -17.28 9.08
N ILE A 122 -1.98 -16.58 10.20
CA ILE A 122 -1.02 -16.57 11.30
C ILE A 122 -1.61 -17.20 12.56
N TYR A 123 -0.71 -17.60 13.44
CA TYR A 123 -1.02 -18.10 14.77
C TYR A 123 0.06 -17.70 15.77
N PRO A 124 -0.27 -17.46 17.05
CA PRO A 124 0.73 -17.34 18.11
C PRO A 124 1.55 -18.63 18.22
N LYS A 125 2.88 -18.58 18.26
CA LYS A 125 3.75 -19.77 18.17
C LYS A 125 3.53 -20.80 19.28
N PHE A 126 3.01 -20.41 20.45
CA PHE A 126 2.64 -21.39 21.47
C PHE A 126 1.60 -22.41 20.96
N MET A 127 0.85 -22.08 19.90
CA MET A 127 -0.11 -22.97 19.26
C MET A 127 0.52 -24.24 18.67
N GLU A 128 1.82 -24.26 18.39
CA GLU A 128 2.52 -25.48 17.96
C GLU A 128 2.46 -26.59 18.99
N LYS A 129 2.27 -26.26 20.30
CA LYS A 129 2.03 -27.20 21.36
C LYS A 129 0.58 -27.63 21.44
N VAL A 130 -0.35 -26.73 21.12
CA VAL A 130 -1.81 -27.01 21.14
C VAL A 130 -2.22 -27.80 19.90
N CYS A 131 -1.66 -27.44 18.76
CA CYS A 131 -1.91 -28.02 17.44
C CYS A 131 -0.60 -28.61 16.86
N PRO A 132 -0.15 -29.77 17.35
CA PRO A 132 1.11 -30.38 16.91
C PRO A 132 1.07 -30.70 15.41
N GLY A 133 2.04 -30.18 14.70
CA GLY A 133 2.16 -30.25 13.23
C GLY A 133 2.08 -28.90 12.54
N LEU A 134 1.68 -27.83 13.21
CA LEU A 134 1.89 -26.48 12.69
C LEU A 134 3.38 -26.28 12.38
N PRO A 135 3.73 -25.59 11.29
CA PRO A 135 2.89 -24.74 10.44
C PRO A 135 2.09 -25.44 9.34
N ASP A 136 2.15 -26.76 9.18
CA ASP A 136 1.34 -27.45 8.17
C ASP A 136 -0.17 -27.26 8.46
N TRP A 137 -0.91 -26.72 7.47
CA TRP A 137 -2.35 -26.48 7.58
C TRP A 137 -3.16 -27.75 7.97
N ASN A 138 -2.67 -28.95 7.61
CA ASN A 138 -3.31 -30.20 8.00
C ASN A 138 -3.37 -30.39 9.53
N ALA A 139 -2.48 -29.75 10.28
CA ALA A 139 -2.53 -29.75 11.74
C ALA A 139 -3.82 -29.13 12.28
N LEU A 140 -4.34 -28.12 11.59
CA LEU A 140 -5.59 -27.45 11.96
C LEU A 140 -6.81 -28.37 11.86
N ASN A 141 -6.78 -29.41 10.99
CA ASN A 141 -7.89 -30.37 10.85
C ASN A 141 -7.95 -31.43 11.97
N LYS A 142 -6.94 -31.46 12.84
CA LYS A 142 -6.95 -32.41 13.96
C LYS A 142 -8.04 -32.07 14.98
N PRO A 143 -8.84 -33.01 15.47
CA PRO A 143 -9.96 -32.74 16.39
C PRO A 143 -9.57 -31.92 17.61
N GLY A 144 -8.40 -32.21 18.23
CA GLY A 144 -7.92 -31.45 19.38
C GLY A 144 -7.59 -30.01 19.07
N CYS A 145 -7.10 -29.71 17.86
CA CYS A 145 -6.85 -28.33 17.41
C CYS A 145 -8.17 -27.58 17.16
N VAL A 146 -9.11 -28.21 16.45
CA VAL A 146 -10.45 -27.65 16.22
C VAL A 146 -11.15 -27.33 17.53
N GLN A 147 -11.14 -28.25 18.46
CA GLN A 147 -11.76 -28.09 19.79
C GLN A 147 -11.09 -26.94 20.58
N ALA A 148 -9.77 -26.84 20.53
CA ALA A 148 -9.04 -25.78 21.23
C ALA A 148 -9.36 -24.37 20.68
N LEU A 149 -9.70 -24.29 19.40
CA LEU A 149 -10.06 -23.03 18.70
C LEU A 149 -11.57 -22.78 18.68
N ALA A 150 -12.40 -23.72 19.13
CA ALA A 150 -13.84 -23.55 19.18
C ALA A 150 -14.25 -22.53 20.26
N THR A 151 -15.24 -21.70 19.93
CA THR A 151 -15.89 -20.78 20.86
C THR A 151 -17.36 -21.16 21.03
N PRO A 152 -18.07 -20.64 22.03
CA PRO A 152 -19.51 -20.89 22.17
C PRO A 152 -20.32 -20.57 20.92
N GLU A 153 -19.85 -19.61 20.12
CA GLU A 153 -20.52 -19.13 18.88
C GLU A 153 -20.23 -20.03 17.68
N THR A 154 -19.07 -20.69 17.66
CA THR A 154 -18.62 -21.46 16.48
C THR A 154 -18.71 -22.96 16.69
N ALA A 155 -18.83 -23.45 17.93
CA ALA A 155 -18.86 -24.89 18.25
C ALA A 155 -19.92 -25.64 17.42
N PRO A 156 -19.64 -26.84 16.90
CA PRO A 156 -18.42 -27.64 17.11
C PRO A 156 -17.19 -27.22 16.26
N ASN A 157 -17.30 -26.22 15.42
CA ASN A 157 -16.22 -25.74 14.56
C ASN A 157 -15.24 -24.88 15.36
N GLY A 158 -13.96 -24.88 14.94
CA GLY A 158 -12.99 -23.91 15.39
C GLY A 158 -13.35 -22.49 14.89
N ARG A 159 -13.01 -21.46 15.66
CA ARG A 159 -13.10 -20.06 15.21
C ARG A 159 -11.88 -19.73 14.36
N PHE A 160 -12.09 -19.19 13.18
CA PHE A 160 -11.10 -18.53 12.37
C PHE A 160 -11.39 -17.02 12.36
N LEU A 161 -10.49 -16.19 12.90
CA LEU A 161 -10.66 -14.73 12.89
C LEU A 161 -10.25 -14.17 11.54
N ASP A 162 -11.20 -13.56 10.85
CA ASP A 162 -11.01 -13.08 9.50
C ASP A 162 -10.92 -11.54 9.44
N TYR A 163 -10.56 -11.01 8.28
CA TYR A 163 -10.61 -9.58 8.00
C TYR A 163 -12.00 -8.99 8.23
N PRO A 164 -12.12 -7.66 8.40
CA PRO A 164 -13.39 -6.97 8.24
C PRO A 164 -14.08 -7.37 6.93
N SER A 165 -15.38 -7.57 6.96
CA SER A 165 -16.14 -8.11 5.82
C SER A 165 -16.05 -7.28 4.55
N ASP A 166 -15.76 -6.00 4.66
CA ASP A 166 -15.59 -5.05 3.57
C ASP A 166 -14.16 -4.96 2.99
N TRP A 167 -13.21 -5.75 3.54
CA TRP A 167 -11.85 -5.83 3.01
C TRP A 167 -11.65 -6.94 1.97
N GLY A 168 -12.68 -7.74 1.66
CA GLY A 168 -12.58 -8.82 0.68
C GLY A 168 -11.94 -10.10 1.22
N SER A 169 -12.59 -10.71 2.20
CA SER A 169 -12.15 -11.98 2.77
C SER A 169 -12.30 -13.17 1.82
N ARG A 170 -11.37 -14.11 1.92
CA ARG A 170 -11.37 -15.38 1.19
C ARG A 170 -11.33 -16.58 2.12
N ALA A 171 -11.23 -16.35 3.42
CA ALA A 171 -11.02 -17.43 4.39
C ALA A 171 -12.15 -18.46 4.34
N ALA A 172 -13.40 -18.03 4.28
CA ALA A 172 -14.55 -18.93 4.22
C ALA A 172 -14.50 -19.87 3.02
N THR A 173 -14.14 -19.35 1.83
CA THR A 173 -13.98 -20.15 0.60
C THR A 173 -12.85 -21.17 0.74
N ILE A 174 -11.68 -20.74 1.21
CA ILE A 174 -10.50 -21.63 1.36
C ILE A 174 -10.76 -22.71 2.41
N LEU A 175 -11.42 -22.37 3.50
CA LEU A 175 -11.82 -23.33 4.55
C LEU A 175 -12.77 -24.39 3.97
N ALA A 176 -13.78 -23.97 3.20
CA ALA A 176 -14.73 -24.88 2.56
C ALA A 176 -14.08 -25.78 1.50
N ASP A 177 -13.23 -25.22 0.64
CA ASP A 177 -12.50 -25.95 -0.40
C ASP A 177 -11.65 -27.10 0.16
N ASN A 178 -11.15 -26.93 1.36
CA ASN A 178 -10.27 -27.89 2.02
C ASN A 178 -10.97 -28.69 3.13
N ASN A 179 -12.31 -28.62 3.20
CA ASN A 179 -13.13 -29.29 4.21
C ASN A 179 -12.64 -29.08 5.64
N MET A 180 -12.18 -27.87 5.94
CA MET A 180 -11.69 -27.52 7.27
C MET A 180 -12.87 -27.17 8.19
N PRO A 181 -12.94 -27.78 9.39
CA PRO A 181 -14.08 -27.59 10.31
C PRO A 181 -13.93 -26.28 11.10
N TYR A 182 -13.92 -25.15 10.40
CA TYR A 182 -13.80 -23.82 10.96
C TYR A 182 -14.93 -22.91 10.49
N THR A 183 -15.31 -21.97 11.34
CA THR A 183 -16.19 -20.86 10.99
C THR A 183 -15.36 -19.58 10.92
N ALA A 184 -15.33 -18.93 9.75
CA ALA A 184 -14.72 -17.63 9.58
C ALA A 184 -15.59 -16.56 10.26
N VAL A 185 -15.02 -15.84 11.19
CA VAL A 185 -15.68 -14.77 11.96
C VAL A 185 -14.97 -13.46 11.61
N PRO A 186 -15.66 -12.52 10.96
CA PRO A 186 -15.02 -11.27 10.58
C PRO A 186 -14.68 -10.43 11.81
N SER A 187 -13.53 -9.75 11.75
CA SER A 187 -13.16 -8.72 12.73
C SER A 187 -13.90 -7.42 12.44
N GLY A 188 -13.81 -6.48 13.39
CA GLY A 188 -14.41 -5.16 13.21
C GLY A 188 -13.48 -4.12 12.54
N SER A 189 -12.15 -4.34 12.63
CA SER A 189 -11.14 -3.38 12.13
C SER A 189 -9.73 -3.96 12.24
N GLU A 190 -8.71 -3.27 11.66
CA GLU A 190 -7.28 -3.55 11.91
C GLU A 190 -6.96 -3.57 13.41
N GLY A 191 -7.38 -2.55 14.14
CA GLY A 191 -7.15 -2.47 15.58
C GLY A 191 -7.76 -3.62 16.36
N ALA A 192 -8.92 -4.15 15.93
CA ALA A 192 -9.52 -5.33 16.54
C ALA A 192 -8.70 -6.60 16.26
N LEU A 193 -8.15 -6.77 15.05
CA LEU A 193 -7.24 -7.87 14.72
C LEU A 193 -5.99 -7.85 15.60
N VAL A 194 -5.37 -6.68 15.75
CA VAL A 194 -4.18 -6.51 16.57
C VAL A 194 -4.47 -6.77 18.04
N ALA A 195 -5.57 -6.25 18.57
CA ALA A 195 -5.98 -6.46 19.95
C ALA A 195 -6.24 -7.92 20.27
N GLU A 196 -6.88 -8.67 19.36
CA GLU A 196 -7.11 -10.13 19.50
C GLU A 196 -5.77 -10.89 19.51
N LEU A 197 -4.83 -10.51 18.62
CA LEU A 197 -3.50 -11.13 18.59
C LEU A 197 -2.73 -10.87 19.89
N GLU A 198 -2.67 -9.64 20.35
CA GLU A 198 -1.97 -9.28 21.59
C GLU A 198 -2.61 -9.93 22.82
N ALA A 199 -3.94 -9.98 22.88
CA ALA A 199 -4.66 -10.66 23.96
C ALA A 199 -4.40 -12.17 23.95
N ALA A 200 -4.40 -12.80 22.77
CA ALA A 200 -4.11 -14.23 22.62
C ALA A 200 -2.67 -14.56 23.06
N GLU A 201 -1.70 -13.73 22.69
CA GLU A 201 -0.31 -13.90 23.12
C GLU A 201 -0.17 -13.75 24.65
N ALA A 202 -0.79 -12.73 25.23
CA ALA A 202 -0.70 -12.46 26.66
C ALA A 202 -1.36 -13.58 27.51
N ALA A 203 -2.56 -14.01 27.14
CA ALA A 203 -3.35 -14.98 27.88
C ALA A 203 -3.06 -16.43 27.47
N LYS A 204 -2.25 -16.66 26.42
CA LYS A 204 -2.04 -17.97 25.78
C LYS A 204 -3.36 -18.63 25.35
N THR A 205 -4.28 -17.79 24.85
CA THR A 205 -5.55 -18.26 24.30
C THR A 205 -5.36 -18.66 22.83
N PRO A 206 -5.81 -19.86 22.42
CA PRO A 206 -5.67 -20.32 21.04
C PRO A 206 -6.29 -19.36 20.02
N LEU A 207 -5.53 -19.03 18.97
CA LEU A 207 -5.94 -18.13 17.90
C LEU A 207 -5.38 -18.60 16.57
N ILE A 208 -6.20 -18.58 15.53
CA ILE A 208 -5.83 -18.62 14.12
C ILE A 208 -6.53 -17.48 13.43
N MET A 209 -5.81 -16.72 12.60
CA MET A 209 -6.38 -15.54 11.98
C MET A 209 -5.76 -15.20 10.62
N MET A 210 -6.51 -14.46 9.82
CA MET A 210 -6.02 -13.80 8.63
C MET A 210 -5.16 -12.59 9.01
N PHE A 211 -4.01 -12.43 8.36
CA PHE A 211 -3.14 -11.27 8.60
C PHE A 211 -2.26 -10.97 7.40
N TRP A 212 -1.57 -9.82 7.45
CA TRP A 212 -0.72 -9.34 6.36
C TRP A 212 0.56 -8.68 6.88
N GLY A 213 1.55 -8.58 5.99
CA GLY A 213 2.77 -7.80 6.16
C GLY A 213 3.04 -6.93 4.92
N PRO A 214 3.64 -5.76 5.11
CA PRO A 214 4.27 -5.30 6.34
C PRO A 214 3.26 -4.85 7.41
N HIS A 215 3.52 -5.23 8.65
CA HIS A 215 2.74 -4.80 9.81
C HIS A 215 3.58 -4.89 11.09
N TYR A 216 3.57 -3.87 11.94
CA TYR A 216 4.37 -3.83 13.15
C TYR A 216 4.04 -4.97 14.14
N ALA A 217 2.78 -5.39 14.19
CA ALA A 217 2.34 -6.45 15.09
C ALA A 217 3.07 -7.78 14.85
N LEU A 218 3.55 -8.04 13.62
CA LEU A 218 4.35 -9.23 13.30
C LEU A 218 5.74 -9.20 13.95
N ALA A 219 6.30 -8.03 14.20
CA ALA A 219 7.59 -7.88 14.88
C ALA A 219 7.44 -7.84 16.42
N GLU A 220 6.28 -7.41 16.91
CA GLU A 220 6.01 -7.27 18.35
C GLU A 220 5.46 -8.56 18.99
N ASN A 221 4.99 -9.53 18.19
CA ASN A 221 4.40 -10.77 18.66
C ASN A 221 5.14 -11.98 18.09
N ASP A 222 5.21 -13.06 18.86
CA ASP A 222 5.83 -14.32 18.43
C ASP A 222 4.85 -15.17 17.63
N VAL A 223 4.74 -14.88 16.32
CA VAL A 223 3.78 -15.53 15.42
C VAL A 223 4.45 -16.49 14.43
N GLY A 224 3.70 -17.51 14.05
CA GLY A 224 4.01 -18.41 12.94
C GLY A 224 3.03 -18.19 11.78
N TRP A 225 3.51 -18.39 10.54
CA TRP A 225 2.67 -18.42 9.35
C TRP A 225 2.28 -19.86 9.04
N VAL A 226 1.01 -20.10 8.76
CA VAL A 226 0.53 -21.40 8.28
C VAL A 226 1.07 -21.62 6.86
N THR A 227 1.62 -22.82 6.62
CA THR A 227 1.85 -23.27 5.23
C THR A 227 0.50 -23.55 4.62
N MET A 228 0.06 -22.71 3.72
CA MET A 228 -1.30 -22.67 3.19
C MET A 228 -1.70 -23.96 2.47
N PRO A 229 -2.98 -24.35 2.51
CA PRO A 229 -3.48 -25.47 1.72
C PRO A 229 -3.31 -25.21 0.22
N PRO A 230 -3.28 -26.27 -0.61
CA PRO A 230 -3.20 -26.11 -2.05
C PRO A 230 -4.44 -25.41 -2.58
N CYS A 231 -4.24 -24.51 -3.54
CA CYS A 231 -5.33 -23.83 -4.23
C CYS A 231 -6.18 -24.82 -5.03
N LYS A 232 -7.47 -24.83 -4.84
CA LYS A 232 -8.40 -25.60 -5.66
C LYS A 232 -8.58 -24.99 -7.05
N GLN A 233 -8.55 -23.66 -7.11
CA GLN A 233 -8.56 -22.89 -8.33
C GLN A 233 -7.50 -21.79 -8.23
N GLN A 234 -6.87 -21.43 -9.35
CA GLN A 234 -5.85 -20.37 -9.38
C GLN A 234 -6.52 -18.99 -9.53
N THR A 235 -7.44 -18.67 -8.63
CA THR A 235 -8.13 -17.39 -8.55
C THR A 235 -7.98 -16.82 -7.15
N ASN A 236 -8.11 -15.51 -7.02
CA ASN A 236 -7.95 -14.82 -5.74
C ASN A 236 -8.94 -15.29 -4.67
N ASP A 237 -10.11 -15.82 -5.04
CA ASP A 237 -11.10 -16.31 -4.07
C ASP A 237 -10.72 -17.65 -3.44
N HIS A 238 -9.88 -18.43 -4.12
CA HIS A 238 -9.50 -19.81 -3.72
C HIS A 238 -8.04 -19.95 -3.31
N CYS A 239 -7.26 -18.86 -3.41
CA CYS A 239 -5.83 -18.84 -3.10
C CYS A 239 -5.46 -17.63 -2.27
N ILE A 240 -4.45 -17.81 -1.41
CA ILE A 240 -3.68 -16.69 -0.88
C ILE A 240 -2.29 -16.76 -1.48
N THR A 241 -1.96 -15.75 -2.26
CA THR A 241 -0.62 -15.54 -2.84
C THR A 241 -0.12 -14.18 -2.38
N PRO A 242 1.21 -13.96 -2.29
CA PRO A 242 1.72 -12.63 -2.00
C PRO A 242 1.14 -11.62 -3.01
N PRO A 243 0.40 -10.62 -2.53
CA PRO A 243 -0.28 -9.69 -3.43
C PRO A 243 0.70 -8.67 -4.02
N ASP A 244 0.46 -8.30 -5.28
CA ASP A 244 0.97 -7.04 -5.80
C ASP A 244 0.16 -5.90 -5.19
N VAL A 245 0.83 -4.79 -4.90
CA VAL A 245 0.21 -3.56 -4.43
C VAL A 245 0.49 -2.47 -5.45
N ASP A 246 -0.57 -1.99 -6.06
CA ASP A 246 -0.50 -1.04 -7.17
C ASP A 246 -1.06 0.33 -6.77
N LYS A 247 -0.79 1.31 -7.61
CA LYS A 247 -1.32 2.67 -7.53
C LYS A 247 -2.26 2.89 -8.69
N ILE A 248 -3.43 3.43 -8.41
CA ILE A 248 -4.44 3.71 -9.43
C ILE A 248 -4.88 5.17 -9.37
N VAL A 249 -5.25 5.69 -10.52
CA VAL A 249 -5.75 7.05 -10.65
C VAL A 249 -7.04 7.08 -11.49
N TRP A 250 -7.85 8.10 -11.31
CA TRP A 250 -8.91 8.44 -12.25
C TRP A 250 -8.34 8.64 -13.66
N SER A 251 -9.04 8.19 -14.70
CA SER A 251 -8.53 8.20 -16.09
C SER A 251 -8.18 9.59 -16.64
N GLY A 252 -8.76 10.65 -16.09
CA GLY A 252 -8.42 12.06 -16.45
C GLY A 252 -7.26 12.65 -15.66
N PHE A 253 -6.68 11.92 -14.71
CA PHE A 253 -5.68 12.44 -13.76
C PHE A 253 -4.44 12.97 -14.46
N GLY A 254 -3.86 12.20 -15.39
CA GLY A 254 -2.62 12.58 -16.08
C GLY A 254 -2.75 13.84 -16.91
N ALA A 255 -3.90 14.05 -17.56
CA ALA A 255 -4.18 15.26 -18.32
C ALA A 255 -4.42 16.47 -17.40
N LYS A 256 -5.01 16.25 -16.22
CA LYS A 256 -5.35 17.32 -15.28
C LYS A 256 -4.16 17.75 -14.43
N TRP A 257 -3.31 16.83 -13.99
CA TRP A 257 -2.18 17.05 -13.08
C TRP A 257 -0.91 16.32 -13.58
N PRO A 258 -0.28 16.75 -14.69
CA PRO A 258 0.80 16.00 -15.37
C PRO A 258 2.01 15.70 -14.47
N ALA A 259 2.48 16.69 -13.69
CA ALA A 259 3.60 16.47 -12.79
C ALA A 259 3.24 15.55 -11.61
N ALA A 260 2.02 15.64 -11.07
CA ALA A 260 1.54 14.71 -10.05
C ALA A 260 1.45 13.27 -10.58
N TYR A 261 1.02 13.09 -11.82
CA TYR A 261 0.97 11.79 -12.49
C TYR A 261 2.37 11.18 -12.63
N THR A 262 3.34 11.98 -13.07
CA THR A 262 4.74 11.54 -13.18
C THR A 262 5.31 11.16 -11.82
N PHE A 263 5.04 11.98 -10.79
CA PHE A 263 5.44 11.69 -9.42
C PHE A 263 4.82 10.36 -8.93
N LEU A 264 3.51 10.20 -9.02
CA LEU A 264 2.86 8.99 -8.51
C LEU A 264 3.33 7.73 -9.23
N LYS A 265 3.67 7.79 -10.52
CA LYS A 265 4.26 6.64 -11.24
C LYS A 265 5.59 6.19 -10.63
N THR A 266 6.40 7.12 -10.17
CA THR A 266 7.73 6.82 -9.60
C THR A 266 7.71 6.59 -8.09
N PHE A 267 6.65 7.02 -7.39
CA PHE A 267 6.47 6.85 -5.96
C PHE A 267 6.49 5.37 -5.56
N LYS A 268 7.24 5.06 -4.51
CA LYS A 268 7.42 3.71 -3.97
C LYS A 268 7.40 3.72 -2.45
N MET A 269 7.12 2.56 -1.84
CA MET A 269 7.14 2.41 -0.38
C MET A 269 8.00 1.23 0.03
N ASP A 270 8.95 1.46 0.93
CA ASP A 270 9.72 0.40 1.56
C ASP A 270 8.93 -0.23 2.71
N ALA A 271 8.86 -1.57 2.72
CA ALA A 271 8.09 -2.30 3.71
C ALA A 271 8.58 -2.09 5.15
N THR A 272 9.91 -1.98 5.35
CA THR A 272 10.48 -1.75 6.68
C THR A 272 10.17 -0.34 7.18
N GLU A 273 10.24 0.63 6.29
CA GLU A 273 9.90 2.02 6.65
C GLU A 273 8.40 2.16 6.94
N GLN A 274 7.52 1.58 6.12
CA GLN A 274 6.08 1.57 6.40
C GLN A 274 5.78 0.99 7.78
N GLN A 275 6.36 -0.19 8.09
CA GLN A 275 6.18 -0.86 9.37
C GLN A 275 6.61 -0.01 10.57
N LYS A 276 7.74 0.72 10.45
CA LYS A 276 8.22 1.63 11.49
C LYS A 276 7.27 2.81 11.71
N LEU A 277 6.74 3.37 10.63
CA LEU A 277 5.81 4.49 10.71
C LEU A 277 4.46 4.05 11.30
N MET A 278 3.96 2.86 10.91
CA MET A 278 2.77 2.25 11.53
C MET A 278 2.97 2.07 13.04
N LEU A 279 4.11 1.54 13.48
CA LEU A 279 4.43 1.39 14.92
C LEU A 279 4.36 2.73 15.65
N ALA A 280 4.89 3.79 15.03
CA ALA A 280 4.87 5.12 15.62
C ALA A 280 3.45 5.67 15.79
N VAL A 281 2.59 5.44 14.79
CA VAL A 281 1.19 5.90 14.82
C VAL A 281 0.35 5.04 15.77
N ASP A 282 0.28 3.73 15.54
CA ASP A 282 -0.68 2.87 16.21
C ASP A 282 -0.28 2.53 17.66
N LYS A 283 0.99 2.19 17.85
CA LYS A 283 1.47 1.73 19.18
C LYS A 283 1.98 2.85 20.05
N GLN A 284 2.67 3.85 19.45
CA GLN A 284 3.22 4.98 20.19
C GLN A 284 2.25 6.17 20.27
N GLY A 285 1.11 6.13 19.57
CA GLY A 285 0.07 7.15 19.58
C GLY A 285 0.51 8.49 19.00
N LYS A 286 1.51 8.49 18.10
CA LYS A 286 1.99 9.72 17.48
C LYS A 286 1.05 10.16 16.36
N ASP A 287 0.99 11.47 16.16
CA ASP A 287 0.24 12.08 15.07
C ASP A 287 0.79 11.66 13.71
N LEU A 288 -0.07 11.18 12.81
CA LEU A 288 0.31 10.66 11.51
C LEU A 288 1.01 11.70 10.62
N ASP A 289 0.48 12.93 10.56
CA ASP A 289 1.09 13.98 9.75
C ASP A 289 2.48 14.35 10.25
N ALA A 290 2.65 14.42 11.56
CA ALA A 290 3.94 14.71 12.18
C ALA A 290 4.96 13.58 11.93
N VAL A 291 4.53 12.31 12.03
CA VAL A 291 5.37 11.13 11.75
C VAL A 291 5.83 11.12 10.29
N VAL A 292 4.91 11.35 9.38
CA VAL A 292 5.22 11.40 7.93
C VAL A 292 6.12 12.59 7.61
N LYS A 293 5.83 13.76 8.17
CA LYS A 293 6.68 14.94 7.99
C LYS A 293 8.11 14.69 8.49
N GLU A 294 8.27 14.08 9.65
CA GLU A 294 9.59 13.72 10.19
C GLU A 294 10.33 12.75 9.26
N TRP A 295 9.62 11.75 8.70
CA TRP A 295 10.20 10.83 7.74
C TRP A 295 10.66 11.55 6.48
N ILE A 296 9.83 12.43 5.91
CA ILE A 296 10.16 13.23 4.72
C ILE A 296 11.41 14.07 4.98
N ASP A 297 11.48 14.75 6.12
CA ASP A 297 12.61 15.62 6.46
C ASP A 297 13.93 14.83 6.60
N LYS A 298 13.87 13.56 7.02
CA LYS A 298 15.05 12.69 7.23
C LYS A 298 15.45 11.87 6.00
N ASN A 299 14.57 11.68 5.03
CA ASN A 299 14.77 10.76 3.92
C ASN A 299 14.79 11.46 2.54
N GLU A 300 15.34 12.69 2.46
CA GLU A 300 15.39 13.46 1.23
C GLU A 300 16.02 12.68 0.05
N ALA A 301 17.06 11.92 0.31
CA ALA A 301 17.73 11.10 -0.70
C ALA A 301 16.82 10.02 -1.33
N VAL A 302 15.78 9.59 -0.61
CA VAL A 302 14.81 8.59 -1.10
C VAL A 302 13.77 9.24 -2.01
N TRP A 303 13.11 10.28 -1.54
CA TRP A 303 11.97 10.86 -2.25
C TRP A 303 12.34 11.96 -3.27
N LYS A 304 13.50 12.62 -3.10
CA LYS A 304 13.92 13.71 -4.00
C LYS A 304 13.95 13.32 -5.48
N PRO A 305 14.45 12.13 -5.88
CA PRO A 305 14.42 11.69 -7.27
C PRO A 305 12.98 11.61 -7.85
N TRP A 306 11.98 11.28 -7.04
CA TRP A 306 10.58 11.21 -7.50
C TRP A 306 10.03 12.61 -7.79
N VAL A 307 10.32 13.54 -6.86
CA VAL A 307 9.88 14.94 -6.97
C VAL A 307 10.62 15.67 -8.10
N ASP A 308 11.93 15.49 -8.21
CA ASP A 308 12.73 16.14 -9.25
C ASP A 308 12.39 15.59 -10.64
N GLY A 309 12.17 14.28 -10.78
CA GLY A 309 11.71 13.67 -12.02
C GLY A 309 10.33 14.15 -12.49
N ALA A 310 9.48 14.60 -11.56
CA ALA A 310 8.19 15.19 -11.87
C ALA A 310 8.27 16.66 -12.32
N LYS A 311 9.40 17.32 -12.07
CA LYS A 311 9.63 18.72 -12.48
C LYS A 311 10.21 18.86 -13.89
N GLY A 312 10.67 17.78 -14.51
CA GLY A 312 11.28 17.75 -15.84
C GLY A 312 12.78 17.91 -15.81
#